data_be8924b8295d0fff2131bc1f1bfbf864
#
_entry.id   be8924b8295d0fff2131bc1f1bfbf864
#
_cell.length_a   1.000
_cell.length_b   1.000
_cell.length_c   1.000
_cell.angle_alpha   90.00
_cell.angle_beta   90.00
_cell.angle_gamma   90.00
#
_symmetry.space_group_name_H-M   'P 1'
#
loop_
_entity.id
_entity.type
_entity.pdbx_description
1 polymer ?
#
loop_
_entity_poly.entity_id
_entity_poly.type
_entity_poly.pdbx_seq_one_letter_code
_entity_poly.pdbx_strand_id
1 'polypeptide(L)'
;QALSDNDEKVFGRQEVINIDDKQTTLILVKNPVGLDQVLEMISTDREPFSLAVLLNANYADGIDTSWIWDGNFEGLPFDRIPSVLTGGESYKDITFRLRVAGVPEENFSQREKLEDVVSFIRQMPTKHVYVLATYTAVLQLRKLLSEQGYIKGGMD
;
A
#
# COMPACT_ATOMS: atom_id res chain seq x y z
N GLN A 1 6.95 -24.31 -8.43
CA GLN A 1 7.09 -23.42 -9.03
C GLN A 1 5.91 -22.81 -9.58
N ALA A 2 5.27 -23.21 -10.57
CA ALA A 2 4.03 -22.62 -10.96
C ALA A 2 3.10 -22.54 -9.78
N LEU A 3 3.18 -23.51 -8.94
CA LEU A 3 2.36 -23.53 -7.74
C LEU A 3 2.70 -22.36 -6.84
N SER A 4 3.96 -22.09 -6.70
CA SER A 4 4.43 -20.99 -5.90
C SER A 4 3.88 -19.65 -6.42
N ASP A 5 3.91 -19.46 -7.72
CA ASP A 5 3.38 -18.27 -8.33
C ASP A 5 1.89 -18.13 -8.07
N ASN A 6 1.15 -19.24 -8.16
CA ASN A 6 -0.27 -19.21 -7.89
C ASN A 6 -0.55 -18.85 -6.45
N ASP A 7 0.24 -19.37 -5.54
CA ASP A 7 0.08 -19.08 -4.13
C ASP A 7 0.27 -17.60 -3.86
N GLU A 8 1.29 -17.01 -4.47
CA GLU A 8 1.54 -15.59 -4.29
C GLU A 8 0.37 -14.76 -4.79
N LYS A 9 -0.17 -15.13 -5.95
CA LYS A 9 -1.30 -14.40 -6.48
C LYS A 9 -2.52 -14.53 -5.60
N VAL A 10 -2.74 -15.68 -5.02
CA VAL A 10 -3.90 -15.92 -4.18
C VAL A 10 -3.75 -15.18 -2.85
N PHE A 11 -2.60 -15.31 -2.23
CA PHE A 11 -2.43 -14.73 -0.92
C PHE A 11 -2.29 -13.24 -0.92
N GLY A 12 -1.20 -12.76 -1.40
CA GLY A 12 -0.89 -11.36 -1.26
C GLY A 12 -1.19 -10.56 -2.47
N ARG A 13 -1.37 -11.23 -3.59
CA ARG A 13 -1.49 -10.48 -4.82
C ARG A 13 -0.40 -9.43 -4.89
N GLN A 14 0.82 -9.85 -4.55
CA GLN A 14 1.95 -8.94 -4.52
C GLN A 14 2.50 -8.74 -5.92
N GLU A 15 2.89 -7.53 -6.19
CA GLU A 15 3.49 -7.21 -7.47
C GLU A 15 4.57 -6.18 -7.27
N VAL A 16 5.76 -6.44 -7.78
CA VAL A 16 6.85 -5.46 -7.68
C VAL A 16 6.88 -4.64 -8.95
N ILE A 17 6.80 -3.34 -8.80
CA ILE A 17 6.78 -2.39 -9.92
C ILE A 17 7.88 -1.37 -9.65
N ASN A 18 8.76 -1.18 -10.62
CA ASN A 18 9.78 -0.14 -10.49
C ASN A 18 9.21 1.18 -10.93
N ILE A 19 9.06 2.09 -9.99
CA ILE A 19 8.63 3.46 -10.28
C ILE A 19 9.87 4.32 -10.18
N ASP A 20 10.46 4.62 -11.33
CA ASP A 20 11.76 5.26 -11.43
C ASP A 20 12.78 4.41 -10.67
N ASP A 21 13.44 4.96 -9.66
CA ASP A 21 14.43 4.21 -8.90
C ASP A 21 13.82 3.54 -7.65
N LYS A 22 12.49 3.54 -7.54
CA LYS A 22 11.82 2.97 -6.37
C LYS A 22 11.36 1.56 -6.66
N GLN A 23 11.79 0.62 -5.85
CA GLN A 23 11.26 -0.74 -5.91
C GLN A 23 9.98 -0.76 -5.09
N THR A 24 8.84 -0.75 -5.78
CA THR A 24 7.54 -0.60 -5.17
C THR A 24 6.82 -1.93 -5.17
N THR A 25 6.46 -2.40 -3.99
CA THR A 25 5.72 -3.66 -3.85
C THR A 25 4.27 -3.32 -3.57
N LEU A 26 3.40 -3.63 -4.52
CA LEU A 26 1.98 -3.38 -4.43
C LEU A 26 1.28 -4.62 -3.90
N ILE A 27 0.52 -4.47 -2.82
CA ILE A 27 -0.08 -5.60 -2.12
C ILE A 27 -1.55 -5.33 -1.88
N LEU A 28 -2.39 -6.25 -2.33
CA LEU A 28 -3.83 -6.16 -2.10
C LEU A 28 -4.15 -6.56 -0.66
N VAL A 29 -4.92 -5.73 0.04
CA VAL A 29 -5.42 -6.04 1.38
C VAL A 29 -6.93 -5.88 1.37
N LYS A 30 -7.66 -6.77 2.09
CA LYS A 30 -9.11 -6.69 2.07
C LYS A 30 -9.79 -7.17 3.35
N ASN A 31 -9.02 -7.70 4.29
CA ASN A 31 -9.61 -8.16 5.55
C ASN A 31 -8.53 -8.14 6.62
N PRO A 32 -8.92 -8.23 7.91
CA PRO A 32 -7.94 -8.09 8.99
C PRO A 32 -6.86 -9.16 9.00
N VAL A 33 -7.21 -10.40 8.69
CA VAL A 33 -6.23 -11.48 8.74
C VAL A 33 -5.16 -11.26 7.67
N GLY A 34 -5.57 -10.96 6.45
CA GLY A 34 -4.63 -10.69 5.38
C GLY A 34 -3.79 -9.46 5.66
N LEU A 35 -4.43 -8.42 6.22
CA LEU A 35 -3.70 -7.22 6.58
C LEU A 35 -2.60 -7.52 7.59
N ASP A 36 -2.91 -8.27 8.65
CA ASP A 36 -1.91 -8.60 9.66
C ASP A 36 -0.75 -9.38 9.07
N GLN A 37 -1.04 -10.31 8.16
CA GLN A 37 0.02 -11.07 7.52
C GLN A 37 0.96 -10.16 6.73
N VAL A 38 0.38 -9.19 6.03
CA VAL A 38 1.17 -8.25 5.25
C VAL A 38 1.98 -7.34 6.17
N LEU A 39 1.36 -6.82 7.23
CA LEU A 39 2.07 -5.94 8.16
C LEU A 39 3.24 -6.67 8.80
N GLU A 40 3.04 -7.93 9.17
CA GLU A 40 4.11 -8.72 9.75
C GLU A 40 5.23 -8.93 8.72
N MET A 41 4.86 -9.23 7.49
CA MET A 41 5.85 -9.47 6.45
C MET A 41 6.71 -8.24 6.18
N ILE A 42 6.09 -7.07 5.99
CA ILE A 42 6.88 -5.88 5.68
C ILE A 42 7.72 -5.45 6.87
N SER A 43 7.28 -5.78 8.09
CA SER A 43 8.04 -5.44 9.28
C SER A 43 9.34 -6.23 9.39
N THR A 44 9.48 -7.30 8.63
CA THR A 44 10.74 -8.05 8.62
C THR A 44 11.81 -7.42 7.74
N ASP A 45 11.45 -6.43 6.93
CA ASP A 45 12.43 -5.73 6.13
C ASP A 45 13.33 -4.90 7.06
N ARG A 46 14.60 -5.20 7.05
CA ARG A 46 15.55 -4.55 7.94
C ARG A 46 16.03 -3.20 7.43
N GLU A 47 15.87 -2.97 6.14
CA GLU A 47 16.26 -1.69 5.56
C GLU A 47 15.12 -0.70 5.70
N PRO A 48 15.44 0.58 5.77
CA PRO A 48 14.36 1.58 5.80
C PRO A 48 13.47 1.46 4.58
N PHE A 49 12.18 1.61 4.78
CA PHE A 49 11.23 1.57 3.68
C PHE A 49 10.16 2.62 3.90
N SER A 50 9.49 3.00 2.83
CA SER A 50 8.35 3.90 2.88
C SER A 50 7.07 3.10 2.72
N LEU A 51 5.99 3.62 3.26
CA LEU A 51 4.72 2.91 3.27
C LEU A 51 3.63 3.81 2.72
N ALA A 52 2.84 3.26 1.81
CA ALA A 52 1.62 3.92 1.35
C ALA A 52 0.46 2.98 1.61
N VAL A 53 -0.64 3.51 2.13
CA VAL A 53 -1.85 2.73 2.36
C VAL A 53 -2.99 3.44 1.65
N LEU A 54 -3.59 2.76 0.67
CA LEU A 54 -4.60 3.34 -0.19
C LEU A 54 -5.92 2.63 0.08
N LEU A 55 -6.90 3.38 0.57
CA LEU A 55 -8.17 2.81 1.01
C LEU A 55 -9.31 3.37 0.18
N ASN A 56 -10.00 2.46 -0.52
CA ASN A 56 -11.28 2.75 -1.15
C ASN A 56 -12.34 1.91 -0.46
N ALA A 57 -13.58 2.38 -0.51
CA ALA A 57 -14.69 1.65 0.07
C ALA A 57 -15.84 1.57 -0.92
N ASN A 58 -15.50 1.23 -2.15
CA ASN A 58 -16.49 1.00 -3.19
C ASN A 58 -17.15 -0.35 -2.96
N TYR A 59 -18.22 -0.59 -3.69
CA TYR A 59 -18.97 -1.82 -3.52
C TYR A 59 -18.07 -3.06 -3.65
N ALA A 60 -17.16 -3.05 -4.63
CA ALA A 60 -16.28 -4.18 -4.87
C ALA A 60 -15.22 -4.34 -3.78
N ASP A 61 -14.96 -3.30 -2.98
CA ASP A 61 -14.00 -3.37 -1.88
C ASP A 61 -14.64 -3.84 -0.57
N GLY A 62 -15.98 -3.91 -0.54
CA GLY A 62 -16.66 -3.97 0.73
C GLY A 62 -16.79 -2.58 1.31
N ILE A 63 -18.01 -2.12 1.52
CA ILE A 63 -18.27 -0.73 1.89
C ILE A 63 -17.72 -0.41 3.28
N ASP A 64 -17.74 -1.40 4.15
CA ASP A 64 -17.33 -1.22 5.55
C ASP A 64 -15.80 -1.19 5.64
N THR A 65 -15.25 -0.11 6.18
CA THR A 65 -13.81 0.02 6.38
C THR A 65 -13.38 -0.24 7.80
N SER A 66 -14.29 -0.61 8.69
CA SER A 66 -13.96 -0.78 10.11
C SER A 66 -12.92 -1.87 10.35
N TRP A 67 -12.73 -2.77 9.40
CA TRP A 67 -11.75 -3.85 9.54
C TRP A 67 -10.31 -3.33 9.69
N ILE A 68 -10.04 -2.09 9.30
CA ILE A 68 -8.70 -1.55 9.48
C ILE A 68 -8.34 -1.40 10.95
N TRP A 69 -9.34 -1.34 11.83
CA TRP A 69 -9.08 -1.21 13.27
C TRP A 69 -8.65 -2.52 13.89
N ASP A 70 -8.87 -3.64 13.19
CA ASP A 70 -8.45 -4.94 13.67
C ASP A 70 -7.04 -5.33 13.23
N GLY A 71 -6.43 -4.54 12.34
CA GLY A 71 -5.07 -4.79 11.91
C GLY A 71 -4.06 -4.19 12.88
N ASN A 72 -2.93 -4.84 13.00
CA ASN A 72 -1.91 -4.43 13.98
C ASN A 72 -0.95 -3.41 13.37
N PHE A 73 -1.44 -2.24 13.05
CA PHE A 73 -0.57 -1.16 12.59
C PHE A 73 0.38 -0.69 13.67
N GLU A 74 -0.01 -0.87 14.92
CA GLU A 74 0.82 -0.45 16.05
C GLU A 74 2.14 -1.20 16.11
N GLY A 75 2.21 -2.38 15.51
CA GLY A 75 3.43 -3.17 15.51
C GLY A 75 4.44 -2.80 14.45
N LEU A 76 4.13 -1.83 13.61
CA LEU A 76 5.05 -1.43 12.54
C LEU A 76 6.31 -0.78 13.13
N PRO A 77 7.47 -1.02 12.50
CA PRO A 77 8.73 -0.41 12.97
C PRO A 77 8.87 1.03 12.49
N PHE A 78 8.15 1.94 13.13
CA PHE A 78 8.11 3.33 12.67
C PHE A 78 9.47 3.99 12.61
N ASP A 79 10.41 3.52 13.41
CA ASP A 79 11.77 4.07 13.40
C ASP A 79 12.48 3.79 12.07
N ARG A 80 12.01 2.81 11.29
CA ARG A 80 12.58 2.50 9.98
C ARG A 80 11.69 2.95 8.83
N ILE A 81 10.57 3.63 9.14
CA ILE A 81 9.63 4.07 8.11
C ILE A 81 9.60 5.59 8.09
N PRO A 82 10.51 6.20 7.32
CA PRO A 82 10.62 7.67 7.35
C PRO A 82 9.51 8.39 6.60
N SER A 83 8.70 7.68 5.83
CA SER A 83 7.63 8.32 5.05
C SER A 83 6.42 7.40 5.01
N VAL A 84 5.27 7.93 5.41
CA VAL A 84 4.00 7.21 5.37
C VAL A 84 3.01 8.08 4.61
N LEU A 85 2.39 7.49 3.59
CA LEU A 85 1.43 8.16 2.75
C LEU A 85 0.09 7.46 2.85
N THR A 86 -0.98 8.21 2.99
CA THR A 86 -2.32 7.65 2.86
C THR A 86 -3.00 8.25 1.65
N GLY A 87 -3.84 7.46 1.01
CA GLY A 87 -4.52 7.91 -0.20
C GLY A 87 -5.77 7.10 -0.47
N GLY A 88 -6.40 7.42 -1.60
CA GLY A 88 -7.64 6.77 -1.99
C GLY A 88 -8.85 7.54 -1.55
N GLU A 89 -10.03 7.05 -1.95
CA GLU A 89 -11.27 7.76 -1.69
C GLU A 89 -11.59 7.86 -0.21
N SER A 90 -11.18 6.86 0.56
CA SER A 90 -11.41 6.83 2.01
C SER A 90 -10.13 7.13 2.78
N TYR A 91 -9.31 8.00 2.25
CA TYR A 91 -8.00 8.28 2.86
C TYR A 91 -8.13 8.85 4.28
N LYS A 92 -9.23 9.51 4.58
CA LYS A 92 -9.39 10.10 5.91
C LYS A 92 -9.49 9.02 6.98
N ASP A 93 -10.16 7.92 6.68
CA ASP A 93 -10.31 6.83 7.64
C ASP A 93 -8.96 6.19 7.94
N ILE A 94 -8.19 5.90 6.91
CA ILE A 94 -6.90 5.25 7.13
C ILE A 94 -5.89 6.23 7.72
N THR A 95 -6.01 7.51 7.41
CA THR A 95 -5.16 8.52 8.04
C THR A 95 -5.38 8.56 9.54
N PHE A 96 -6.65 8.59 9.96
CA PHE A 96 -6.97 8.59 11.38
C PHE A 96 -6.45 7.33 12.04
N ARG A 97 -6.65 6.18 11.40
CA ARG A 97 -6.20 4.91 11.94
C ARG A 97 -4.69 4.90 12.17
N LEU A 98 -3.92 5.36 11.19
CA LEU A 98 -2.47 5.34 11.30
C LEU A 98 -1.97 6.38 12.30
N ARG A 99 -2.68 7.50 12.42
CA ARG A 99 -2.32 8.49 13.43
C ARG A 99 -2.48 7.90 14.83
N VAL A 100 -3.55 7.15 15.06
CA VAL A 100 -3.76 6.48 16.33
C VAL A 100 -2.69 5.41 16.57
N ALA A 101 -2.24 4.76 15.51
CA ALA A 101 -1.21 3.74 15.63
C ALA A 101 0.16 4.30 16.01
N GLY A 102 0.37 5.58 15.83
CA GLY A 102 1.61 6.21 16.29
C GLY A 102 2.54 6.70 15.20
N VAL A 103 2.05 6.83 13.97
CA VAL A 103 2.89 7.40 12.90
C VAL A 103 3.28 8.83 13.28
N PRO A 104 4.58 9.16 13.28
CA PRO A 104 5.00 10.53 13.58
C PRO A 104 4.46 11.51 12.53
N GLU A 105 3.96 12.63 12.99
CA GLU A 105 3.35 13.61 12.09
C GLU A 105 4.34 14.13 11.04
N GLU A 106 5.58 14.26 11.41
CA GLU A 106 6.58 14.77 10.47
C GLU A 106 6.85 13.81 9.31
N ASN A 107 6.46 12.55 9.45
CA ASN A 107 6.63 11.55 8.40
C ASN A 107 5.36 11.28 7.60
N PHE A 108 4.29 11.99 7.90
CA PHE A 108 2.94 11.65 7.45
C PHE A 108 2.49 12.57 6.34
N SER A 109 1.94 11.99 5.26
CA SER A 109 1.40 12.75 4.14
C SER A 109 0.11 12.10 3.65
N GLN A 110 -0.73 12.89 3.02
CA GLN A 110 -2.03 12.44 2.52
C GLN A 110 -2.20 12.91 1.09
N ARG A 111 -2.69 12.03 0.23
CA ARG A 111 -3.01 12.39 -1.17
C ARG A 111 -4.24 11.59 -1.58
N GLU A 112 -5.34 12.25 -1.77
CA GLU A 112 -6.57 11.55 -2.15
C GLU A 112 -6.46 10.95 -3.53
N LYS A 113 -5.95 11.69 -4.50
CA LYS A 113 -5.92 11.25 -5.89
C LYS A 113 -4.72 10.38 -6.15
N LEU A 114 -4.92 9.30 -6.90
CA LEU A 114 -3.84 8.36 -7.14
C LEU A 114 -2.74 8.92 -8.04
N GLU A 115 -3.07 9.89 -8.89
CA GLU A 115 -2.02 10.59 -9.65
C GLU A 115 -1.04 11.25 -8.71
N ASP A 116 -1.55 11.85 -7.64
CA ASP A 116 -0.71 12.51 -6.66
C ASP A 116 0.05 11.50 -5.82
N VAL A 117 -0.54 10.31 -5.60
CA VAL A 117 0.14 9.22 -4.90
C VAL A 117 1.38 8.80 -5.68
N VAL A 118 1.24 8.60 -6.99
CA VAL A 118 2.38 8.18 -7.81
C VAL A 118 3.47 9.24 -7.78
N SER A 119 3.09 10.51 -7.92
CA SER A 119 4.06 11.58 -7.87
C SER A 119 4.80 11.62 -6.54
N PHE A 120 4.09 11.37 -5.45
CA PHE A 120 4.69 11.36 -4.13
C PHE A 120 5.67 10.19 -3.97
N ILE A 121 5.29 9.01 -4.48
CA ILE A 121 6.16 7.84 -4.37
C ILE A 121 7.52 8.10 -4.99
N ARG A 122 7.54 8.79 -6.12
CA ARG A 122 8.81 9.11 -6.79
C ARG A 122 9.75 9.89 -5.90
N GLN A 123 9.22 10.63 -4.93
CA GLN A 123 10.00 11.50 -4.07
C GLN A 123 10.23 10.94 -2.68
N MET A 124 9.76 9.73 -2.41
CA MET A 124 9.96 9.13 -1.11
C MET A 124 11.45 8.90 -0.83
N PRO A 125 11.87 8.97 0.43
CA PRO A 125 13.31 8.98 0.74
C PRO A 125 13.97 7.62 0.71
N THR A 126 13.20 6.53 0.52
CA THR A 126 13.77 5.19 0.54
C THR A 126 13.67 4.55 -0.82
N LYS A 127 14.52 3.55 -1.05
CA LYS A 127 14.45 2.80 -2.29
C LYS A 127 13.27 1.83 -2.30
N HIS A 128 12.99 1.22 -1.15
CA HIS A 128 11.87 0.29 -1.04
C HIS A 128 10.61 1.03 -0.63
N VAL A 129 9.52 0.74 -1.31
CA VAL A 129 8.20 1.31 -1.00
C VAL A 129 7.20 0.18 -0.99
N TYR A 130 6.43 0.07 0.08
CA TYR A 130 5.32 -0.88 0.14
C TYR A 130 4.02 -0.12 0.00
N VAL A 131 3.17 -0.57 -0.91
CA VAL A 131 1.86 0.02 -1.14
C VAL A 131 0.80 -1.01 -0.82
N LEU A 132 0.06 -0.78 0.25
CA LEU A 132 -1.06 -1.63 0.64
C LEU A 132 -2.32 -0.97 0.13
N ALA A 133 -3.14 -1.69 -0.61
CA ALA A 133 -4.29 -1.07 -1.27
C ALA A 133 -5.46 -2.02 -1.34
N THR A 134 -6.66 -1.47 -1.22
CA THR A 134 -7.88 -2.24 -1.43
C THR A 134 -8.09 -2.50 -2.91
N TYR A 135 -9.07 -3.34 -3.23
CA TYR A 135 -9.20 -3.90 -4.57
C TYR A 135 -9.32 -2.82 -5.66
N THR A 136 -10.27 -1.90 -5.51
CA THR A 136 -10.44 -0.89 -6.56
C THR A 136 -9.27 0.08 -6.59
N ALA A 137 -8.61 0.31 -5.45
CA ALA A 137 -7.41 1.15 -5.44
C ALA A 137 -6.27 0.47 -6.21
N VAL A 138 -6.13 -0.85 -6.05
CA VAL A 138 -5.14 -1.60 -6.83
C VAL A 138 -5.43 -1.45 -8.33
N LEU A 139 -6.69 -1.64 -8.72
CA LEU A 139 -7.03 -1.54 -10.14
C LEU A 139 -6.77 -0.14 -10.70
N GLN A 140 -7.16 0.88 -9.95
CA GLN A 140 -6.96 2.25 -10.39
C GLN A 140 -5.47 2.59 -10.47
N LEU A 141 -4.70 2.16 -9.49
CA LEU A 141 -3.27 2.43 -9.49
C LEU A 141 -2.58 1.71 -10.64
N ARG A 142 -2.92 0.44 -10.88
CA ARG A 142 -2.32 -0.30 -11.98
C ARG A 142 -2.63 0.34 -13.33
N LYS A 143 -3.86 0.81 -13.50
CA LYS A 143 -4.24 1.49 -14.75
C LYS A 143 -3.38 2.73 -14.95
N LEU A 144 -3.23 3.51 -13.89
CA LEU A 144 -2.44 4.74 -13.96
C LEU A 144 -0.97 4.43 -14.26
N LEU A 145 -0.42 3.43 -13.60
CA LEU A 145 0.98 3.04 -13.81
C LEU A 145 1.19 2.51 -15.23
N SER A 146 0.19 1.80 -15.76
CA SER A 146 0.27 1.33 -17.14
C SER A 146 0.25 2.51 -18.12
N GLU A 147 -0.59 3.49 -17.86
CA GLU A 147 -0.67 4.67 -18.71
C GLU A 147 0.62 5.47 -18.69
N GLN A 148 1.34 5.43 -17.58
CA GLN A 148 2.61 6.14 -17.44
C GLN A 148 3.81 5.30 -17.85
N GLY A 149 3.58 4.08 -18.31
CA GLY A 149 4.64 3.25 -18.86
C GLY A 149 5.38 2.40 -17.86
N TYR A 150 4.94 2.35 -16.59
CA TYR A 150 5.63 1.56 -15.58
C TYR A 150 5.25 0.08 -15.63
N ILE A 151 4.08 -0.24 -16.18
CA ILE A 151 3.60 -1.61 -16.31
C ILE A 151 3.37 -1.89 -17.78
N LYS A 152 3.93 -2.98 -18.26
CA LYS A 152 3.71 -3.35 -19.64
C LYS A 152 2.37 -3.96 -19.86
N GLY A 153 1.81 -3.68 -21.05
CA GLY A 153 0.69 -4.41 -21.50
C GLY A 153 -0.55 -4.22 -20.72
N GLY A 154 -0.52 -3.52 -19.81
CA GLY A 154 -1.67 -3.26 -19.09
C GLY A 154 -2.55 -4.41 -18.88
N MET A 155 -2.35 -5.31 -19.31
CA MET A 155 -3.05 -6.20 -19.22
C MET A 155 -3.50 -6.54 -18.38
N ASP A 156 -3.38 -6.40 -18.37
CA ASP A 156 -3.92 -7.02 -17.81
C ASP A 156 -4.46 -6.77 -17.01
#